data_cb809fc4d5086e2f14f3cc6a27232cd3
#
_entry.id   cb809fc4d5086e2f14f3cc6a27232cd3
#
_cell.length_a   1.000
_cell.length_b   1.000
_cell.length_c   1.000
_cell.angle_alpha   90.00
_cell.angle_beta   90.00
_cell.angle_gamma   90.00
#
_symmetry.space_group_name_H-M   'P 1'
#
loop_
_entity.id
_entity.type
_entity.pdbx_description
1 polymer ?
#
loop_
_entity_poly.entity_id
_entity_poly.type
_entity_poly.pdbx_seq_one_letter_code
_entity_poly.pdbx_strand_id
1 'polypeptide(L)'
;MNKKVYVFGSLMFAGILSVAVGAFMLFPSEGKYKQESLTSLQEKSSDDAMAWLRARYIDVTTGQPVSSEKLAQIDGQIRKMKKSKSIVFESMGPDNIGGRTRAIQPDRSDINRLWAGGVSGGLFVSSNKGNTWDRVESYFAAGGNPYISSMTQTPDNTLFVATGSNNEGWNGNGVWYSTDFGTTWASIPGTSSCTEIVSSNADNYVWMATSTGLKKWKLGDTALTSVSVTGANGGCAALQMSKDGNVVVASFGANKTYVSTNAGVAFVDKSGTAANDLVPNGAARIEYAISPIKNSSKRS
;
A
#
# COMPACT_ATOMS: atom_id res chain seq x y z
N MET A 1 -8.41 -60.48 -28.97
CA MET A 1 -7.10 -59.89 -28.48
C MET A 1 -7.45 -58.64 -27.68
N ASN A 2 -6.90 -58.47 -26.52
CA ASN A 2 -6.95 -57.28 -25.64
C ASN A 2 -7.98 -57.17 -24.53
N LYS A 3 -8.32 -58.25 -23.86
CA LYS A 3 -8.94 -58.16 -22.52
C LYS A 3 -7.95 -58.13 -21.33
N LYS A 4 -6.64 -58.31 -21.57
CA LYS A 4 -5.65 -58.40 -20.49
C LYS A 4 -5.05 -57.01 -20.11
N VAL A 5 -5.14 -56.00 -20.96
CA VAL A 5 -4.54 -54.69 -20.68
C VAL A 5 -5.37 -53.86 -19.70
N TYR A 6 -6.69 -54.02 -19.70
CA TYR A 6 -7.58 -53.26 -18.80
C TYR A 6 -7.54 -53.76 -17.34
N VAL A 7 -7.22 -55.05 -17.10
CA VAL A 7 -7.14 -55.63 -15.74
C VAL A 7 -5.87 -55.15 -15.03
N PHE A 8 -4.77 -54.95 -15.76
CA PHE A 8 -3.50 -54.44 -15.19
C PHE A 8 -3.56 -52.98 -14.79
N GLY A 9 -4.21 -52.14 -15.59
CA GLY A 9 -4.42 -50.73 -15.28
C GLY A 9 -5.34 -50.48 -14.08
N SER A 10 -6.39 -51.32 -13.94
CA SER A 10 -7.32 -51.24 -12.82
C SER A 10 -6.70 -51.67 -11.49
N LEU A 11 -5.83 -52.67 -11.51
CA LEU A 11 -5.12 -53.15 -10.31
C LEU A 11 -4.03 -52.15 -9.85
N MET A 12 -3.34 -51.49 -10.79
CA MET A 12 -2.38 -50.42 -10.44
C MET A 12 -3.10 -49.18 -9.84
N PHE A 13 -4.25 -48.81 -10.36
CA PHE A 13 -5.01 -47.68 -9.82
C PHE A 13 -5.59 -48.00 -8.43
N ALA A 14 -6.03 -49.20 -8.19
CA ALA A 14 -6.50 -49.66 -6.87
C ALA A 14 -5.35 -49.72 -5.85
N GLY A 15 -4.14 -50.13 -6.29
CA GLY A 15 -2.95 -50.16 -5.44
C GLY A 15 -2.46 -48.76 -5.02
N ILE A 16 -2.49 -47.82 -5.90
CA ILE A 16 -2.10 -46.40 -5.60
C ILE A 16 -3.14 -45.77 -4.67
N LEU A 17 -4.41 -46.03 -4.88
CA LEU A 17 -5.47 -45.52 -3.99
C LEU A 17 -5.39 -46.09 -2.59
N SER A 18 -5.09 -47.39 -2.44
CA SER A 18 -4.95 -48.02 -1.13
C SER A 18 -3.70 -47.55 -0.37
N VAL A 19 -2.59 -47.29 -1.06
CA VAL A 19 -1.39 -46.69 -0.43
C VAL A 19 -1.63 -45.25 -0.02
N ALA A 20 -2.36 -44.46 -0.83
CA ALA A 20 -2.73 -43.08 -0.46
C ALA A 20 -3.68 -43.04 0.73
N VAL A 21 -4.67 -43.95 0.82
CA VAL A 21 -5.58 -44.05 1.97
C VAL A 21 -4.85 -44.59 3.20
N GLY A 22 -3.94 -45.57 3.02
CA GLY A 22 -3.14 -46.11 4.12
C GLY A 22 -2.14 -45.10 4.69
N ALA A 23 -1.52 -44.27 3.83
CA ALA A 23 -0.63 -43.19 4.27
C ALA A 23 -1.39 -42.09 5.03
N PHE A 24 -2.65 -41.85 4.70
CA PHE A 24 -3.48 -40.87 5.41
C PHE A 24 -3.91 -41.38 6.82
N MET A 25 -3.95 -42.70 7.02
CA MET A 25 -4.30 -43.30 8.33
C MET A 25 -3.09 -43.49 9.27
N LEU A 26 -1.86 -43.33 8.76
CA LEU A 26 -0.63 -43.54 9.54
C LEU A 26 -0.04 -42.27 10.16
N PHE A 27 -0.60 -41.11 9.85
CA PHE A 27 -0.24 -39.85 10.51
C PHE A 27 -1.40 -39.44 11.42
N PRO A 28 -1.32 -39.65 12.73
CA PRO A 28 -2.29 -39.06 13.64
C PRO A 28 -2.13 -37.54 13.55
N SER A 29 -3.18 -36.88 13.11
CA SER A 29 -3.26 -35.42 13.15
C SER A 29 -3.39 -34.97 14.60
N GLU A 30 -2.28 -34.83 15.30
CA GLU A 30 -2.23 -34.01 16.51
C GLU A 30 -2.29 -32.54 16.10
N GLY A 31 -3.45 -32.10 15.73
CA GLY A 31 -3.71 -30.69 15.49
C GLY A 31 -5.09 -30.36 16.02
N LYS A 32 -5.14 -29.52 17.04
CA LYS A 32 -6.34 -28.89 17.59
C LYS A 32 -7.07 -27.98 16.57
N TYR A 33 -6.84 -28.17 15.29
CA TYR A 33 -7.54 -27.46 14.24
C TYR A 33 -8.67 -28.34 13.71
N LYS A 34 -9.88 -27.97 14.10
CA LYS A 34 -11.08 -28.52 13.47
C LYS A 34 -10.98 -28.12 11.98
N GLN A 35 -10.76 -29.12 11.13
CA GLN A 35 -10.82 -28.93 9.69
C GLN A 35 -12.28 -28.62 9.34
N GLU A 36 -12.64 -27.38 9.25
CA GLU A 36 -13.93 -26.96 8.70
C GLU A 36 -13.98 -27.45 7.26
N SER A 37 -15.07 -28.14 6.88
CA SER A 37 -15.25 -28.62 5.53
C SER A 37 -15.20 -27.43 4.56
N LEU A 38 -14.55 -27.59 3.42
CA LEU A 38 -14.46 -26.55 2.38
C LEU A 38 -15.82 -25.98 1.93
N THR A 39 -16.90 -26.69 2.22
CA THR A 39 -18.28 -26.27 1.98
C THR A 39 -18.82 -25.30 3.04
N SER A 40 -18.14 -25.13 4.19
CA SER A 40 -18.50 -24.19 5.25
C SER A 40 -17.62 -22.94 5.26
N LEU A 41 -16.62 -22.86 4.40
CA LEU A 41 -15.92 -21.61 4.11
C LEU A 41 -16.84 -20.76 3.22
N GLN A 42 -17.86 -20.20 3.83
CA GLN A 42 -18.48 -19.00 3.27
C GLN A 42 -17.30 -18.04 3.02
N GLU A 43 -17.12 -17.63 1.76
CA GLU A 43 -16.12 -16.61 1.43
C GLU A 43 -16.33 -15.45 2.40
N LYS A 44 -15.45 -15.36 3.41
CA LYS A 44 -15.44 -14.18 4.26
C LYS A 44 -15.09 -13.05 3.34
N SER A 45 -16.07 -12.19 3.11
CA SER A 45 -15.90 -11.06 2.20
C SER A 45 -14.74 -10.20 2.68
N SER A 46 -14.12 -9.47 1.77
CA SER A 46 -13.14 -8.44 2.15
C SER A 46 -13.72 -7.47 3.18
N ASP A 47 -15.05 -7.30 3.19
CA ASP A 47 -15.80 -6.48 4.13
C ASP A 47 -15.76 -7.03 5.57
N ASP A 48 -15.79 -8.35 5.76
CA ASP A 48 -15.68 -8.97 7.08
C ASP A 48 -14.27 -8.78 7.67
N ALA A 49 -13.23 -8.91 6.84
CA ALA A 49 -11.86 -8.65 7.26
C ALA A 49 -11.67 -7.16 7.61
N MET A 50 -12.27 -6.27 6.84
CA MET A 50 -12.23 -4.83 7.10
C MET A 50 -13.06 -4.45 8.33
N ALA A 51 -14.21 -5.08 8.56
CA ALA A 51 -15.01 -4.89 9.76
C ALA A 51 -14.25 -5.32 11.01
N TRP A 52 -13.55 -6.46 10.95
CA TRP A 52 -12.70 -6.93 12.05
C TRP A 52 -11.53 -5.99 12.34
N LEU A 53 -10.87 -5.47 11.29
CA LEU A 53 -9.81 -4.47 11.44
C LEU A 53 -10.36 -3.18 12.05
N ARG A 54 -11.49 -2.67 11.58
CA ARG A 54 -12.14 -1.47 12.11
C ARG A 54 -12.51 -1.62 13.57
N ALA A 55 -13.04 -2.78 13.98
CA ALA A 55 -13.44 -3.05 15.36
C ALA A 55 -12.27 -2.91 16.36
N ARG A 56 -11.01 -3.11 15.93
CA ARG A 56 -9.83 -2.96 16.78
C ARG A 56 -9.45 -1.51 17.08
N TYR A 57 -9.98 -0.58 16.30
CA TYR A 57 -9.67 0.85 16.39
C TYR A 57 -10.90 1.69 16.75
N ILE A 58 -11.91 1.04 17.33
CA ILE A 58 -13.11 1.73 17.85
C ILE A 58 -12.86 2.10 19.30
N ASP A 59 -13.14 3.37 19.63
CA ASP A 59 -13.22 3.82 21.00
C ASP A 59 -14.45 3.17 21.67
N VAL A 60 -14.18 2.32 22.65
CA VAL A 60 -15.24 1.55 23.36
C VAL A 60 -16.27 2.42 24.07
N THR A 61 -15.93 3.67 24.35
CA THR A 61 -16.85 4.64 25.01
C THR A 61 -17.77 5.33 24.04
N THR A 62 -17.33 5.59 22.83
CA THR A 62 -18.09 6.35 21.83
C THR A 62 -18.61 5.50 20.68
N GLY A 63 -18.10 4.27 20.51
CA GLY A 63 -18.40 3.41 19.37
C GLY A 63 -17.89 3.93 18.04
N GLN A 64 -17.07 4.99 18.05
CA GLN A 64 -16.53 5.61 16.85
C GLN A 64 -15.05 5.27 16.66
N PRO A 65 -14.52 5.34 15.44
CA PRO A 65 -13.10 5.20 15.20
C PRO A 65 -12.28 6.17 16.06
N VAL A 66 -11.20 5.68 16.65
CA VAL A 66 -10.29 6.52 17.45
C VAL A 66 -9.70 7.59 16.54
N SER A 67 -9.85 8.85 16.88
CA SER A 67 -9.31 9.96 16.08
C SER A 67 -7.79 9.99 16.11
N SER A 68 -7.18 10.56 15.06
CA SER A 68 -5.74 10.76 14.96
C SER A 68 -5.18 11.58 16.12
N GLU A 69 -5.94 12.59 16.55
CA GLU A 69 -5.59 13.45 17.68
C GLU A 69 -5.55 12.65 18.98
N LYS A 70 -6.52 11.76 19.19
CA LYS A 70 -6.57 10.90 20.38
C LYS A 70 -5.44 9.88 20.39
N LEU A 71 -5.10 9.32 19.22
CA LEU A 71 -3.94 8.44 19.08
C LEU A 71 -2.63 9.16 19.38
N ALA A 72 -2.45 10.38 18.89
CA ALA A 72 -1.28 11.21 19.19
C ALA A 72 -1.21 11.56 20.68
N GLN A 73 -2.34 11.84 21.33
CA GLN A 73 -2.40 12.07 22.79
C GLN A 73 -2.01 10.81 23.56
N ILE A 74 -2.52 9.64 23.21
CA ILE A 74 -2.18 8.35 23.84
C ILE A 74 -0.69 8.07 23.67
N ASP A 75 -0.14 8.24 22.47
CA ASP A 75 1.29 8.05 22.23
C ASP A 75 2.15 9.04 23.06
N GLY A 76 1.72 10.30 23.14
CA GLY A 76 2.35 11.30 24.01
C GLY A 76 2.28 10.95 25.51
N GLN A 77 1.19 10.32 25.96
CA GLN A 77 1.08 9.81 27.33
C GLN A 77 1.99 8.62 27.59
N ILE A 78 2.03 7.64 26.66
CA ILE A 78 2.92 6.47 26.74
C ILE A 78 4.38 6.91 26.83
N ARG A 79 4.80 7.91 26.07
CA ARG A 79 6.17 8.45 26.11
C ARG A 79 6.50 9.13 27.45
N LYS A 80 5.51 9.78 28.08
CA LYS A 80 5.69 10.43 29.40
C LYS A 80 5.68 9.44 30.56
N MET A 81 5.21 8.21 30.36
CA MET A 81 5.26 7.17 31.37
C MET A 81 6.71 6.86 31.69
N LYS A 82 7.10 7.04 32.95
CA LYS A 82 8.44 6.68 33.42
C LYS A 82 8.65 5.19 33.18
N LYS A 83 9.63 4.85 32.35
CA LYS A 83 10.04 3.45 32.18
C LYS A 83 10.50 2.94 33.54
N SER A 84 9.79 1.99 34.11
CA SER A 84 10.23 1.31 35.31
C SER A 84 11.53 0.57 35.00
N LYS A 85 12.60 0.87 35.74
CA LYS A 85 13.91 0.21 35.58
C LYS A 85 13.90 -1.28 35.95
N SER A 86 12.79 -1.77 36.54
CA SER A 86 12.68 -3.14 37.04
C SER A 86 11.95 -4.09 36.07
N ILE A 87 11.36 -3.59 34.96
CA ILE A 87 10.68 -4.43 33.99
C ILE A 87 11.47 -4.38 32.69
N VAL A 88 12.14 -5.47 32.38
CA VAL A 88 12.75 -5.70 31.06
C VAL A 88 11.69 -6.36 30.19
N PHE A 89 11.25 -5.66 29.14
CA PHE A 89 10.39 -6.27 28.14
C PHE A 89 11.30 -6.94 27.11
N GLU A 90 11.28 -8.25 27.06
CA GLU A 90 11.83 -9.01 25.95
C GLU A 90 10.76 -9.11 24.85
N SER A 91 11.21 -8.97 23.60
CA SER A 91 10.36 -9.25 22.45
C SER A 91 10.06 -10.76 22.45
N MET A 92 8.83 -11.11 22.82
CA MET A 92 8.38 -12.51 22.88
C MET A 92 7.79 -12.96 21.54
N GLY A 93 7.99 -12.19 20.49
CA GLY A 93 7.36 -12.47 19.21
C GLY A 93 5.85 -12.22 19.21
N PRO A 94 5.13 -12.65 18.20
CA PRO A 94 5.62 -13.51 17.11
C PRO A 94 6.44 -12.71 16.08
N ASP A 95 7.67 -13.11 15.87
CA ASP A 95 8.58 -12.50 14.89
C ASP A 95 8.15 -12.75 13.44
N ASN A 96 7.17 -13.64 13.26
CA ASN A 96 6.57 -14.04 11.99
C ASN A 96 5.26 -13.31 11.66
N ILE A 97 4.77 -12.42 12.53
CA ILE A 97 3.62 -11.56 12.25
C ILE A 97 4.15 -10.14 12.06
N GLY A 98 4.46 -9.81 10.81
CA GLY A 98 4.81 -8.46 10.42
C GLY A 98 3.60 -7.53 10.45
N GLY A 99 3.83 -6.26 10.75
CA GLY A 99 2.86 -5.22 10.46
C GLY A 99 2.66 -5.09 8.94
N ARG A 100 1.50 -4.59 8.52
CA ARG A 100 1.24 -4.33 7.10
C ARG A 100 2.02 -3.10 6.65
N THR A 101 3.14 -3.31 5.98
CA THR A 101 3.87 -2.24 5.29
C THR A 101 3.18 -1.93 3.97
N ARG A 102 2.92 -0.65 3.71
CA ARG A 102 2.23 -0.20 2.52
C ARG A 102 3.14 0.53 1.55
N ALA A 103 4.11 1.25 2.06
CA ALA A 103 5.04 2.01 1.24
C ALA A 103 6.47 1.70 1.65
N ILE A 104 7.36 1.54 0.66
CA ILE A 104 8.80 1.41 0.82
C ILE A 104 9.45 2.36 -0.17
N GLN A 105 10.33 3.23 0.32
CA GLN A 105 11.07 4.18 -0.49
C GLN A 105 12.57 4.02 -0.22
N PRO A 106 13.35 3.50 -1.18
CA PRO A 106 14.81 3.59 -1.12
C PRO A 106 15.24 5.06 -1.21
N ASP A 107 16.18 5.46 -0.38
CA ASP A 107 16.74 6.82 -0.44
C ASP A 107 17.55 7.02 -1.72
N ARG A 108 17.38 8.16 -2.38
CA ARG A 108 18.04 8.44 -3.66
C ARG A 108 19.52 8.75 -3.50
N SER A 109 19.93 9.24 -2.35
CA SER A 109 21.31 9.68 -2.06
C SER A 109 22.13 8.68 -1.28
N ASP A 110 21.46 7.75 -0.55
CA ASP A 110 22.13 6.76 0.28
C ASP A 110 21.49 5.38 0.09
N ILE A 111 22.20 4.49 -0.62
CA ILE A 111 21.74 3.12 -0.91
C ILE A 111 21.52 2.26 0.34
N ASN A 112 22.05 2.67 1.50
CA ASN A 112 21.86 1.94 2.76
C ASN A 112 20.59 2.39 3.49
N ARG A 113 20.04 3.56 3.10
CA ARG A 113 18.85 4.12 3.73
C ARG A 113 17.59 3.67 3.02
N LEU A 114 16.65 3.15 3.79
CA LEU A 114 15.31 2.77 3.35
C LEU A 114 14.28 3.39 4.27
N TRP A 115 13.18 3.83 3.69
CA TRP A 115 12.01 4.31 4.42
C TRP A 115 10.88 3.30 4.28
N ALA A 116 10.16 3.03 5.37
CA ALA A 116 9.02 2.14 5.37
C ALA A 116 7.82 2.80 6.05
N GLY A 117 6.68 2.75 5.39
CA GLY A 117 5.42 3.27 5.89
C GLY A 117 4.44 2.15 6.21
N GLY A 118 4.01 2.09 7.46
CA GLY A 118 2.99 1.15 7.92
C GLY A 118 1.58 1.68 7.72
N VAL A 119 0.62 0.79 7.49
CA VAL A 119 -0.81 1.16 7.36
C VAL A 119 -1.34 1.82 8.63
N SER A 120 -0.84 1.42 9.80
CA SER A 120 -1.22 1.95 11.10
C SER A 120 -0.03 2.05 12.07
N GLY A 121 1.16 1.64 11.64
CA GLY A 121 2.38 1.63 12.48
C GLY A 121 3.20 2.90 12.40
N GLY A 122 2.98 3.73 11.38
CA GLY A 122 3.69 4.97 11.15
C GLY A 122 4.90 4.85 10.23
N LEU A 123 5.82 5.78 10.36
CA LEU A 123 7.00 5.92 9.51
C LEU A 123 8.24 5.36 10.21
N PHE A 124 9.01 4.56 9.48
CA PHE A 124 10.26 3.95 9.92
C PHE A 124 11.39 4.22 8.94
N VAL A 125 12.60 4.23 9.44
CA VAL A 125 13.82 4.37 8.65
C VAL A 125 14.81 3.27 9.01
N SER A 126 15.46 2.72 8.02
CA SER A 126 16.65 1.87 8.15
C SER A 126 17.86 2.60 7.58
N SER A 127 18.99 2.55 8.25
CA SER A 127 20.29 3.05 7.77
C SER A 127 21.23 1.93 7.32
N ASN A 128 20.78 0.68 7.34
CA ASN A 128 21.60 -0.51 7.10
C ASN A 128 20.90 -1.53 6.17
N LYS A 129 20.27 -1.04 5.11
CA LYS A 129 19.62 -1.85 4.07
C LYS A 129 18.47 -2.72 4.57
N GLY A 130 17.78 -2.26 5.63
CA GLY A 130 16.62 -2.96 6.17
C GLY A 130 16.94 -3.99 7.26
N ASN A 131 18.21 -4.11 7.71
CA ASN A 131 18.54 -5.04 8.78
C ASN A 131 17.97 -4.61 10.14
N THR A 132 17.92 -3.30 10.41
CA THR A 132 17.25 -2.74 11.57
C THR A 132 16.42 -1.54 11.16
N TRP A 133 15.38 -1.24 11.95
CA TRP A 133 14.45 -0.16 11.66
C TRP A 133 14.21 0.65 12.92
N ASP A 134 14.30 1.97 12.77
CA ASP A 134 13.99 2.94 13.80
C ASP A 134 12.73 3.71 13.42
N ARG A 135 11.87 3.98 14.39
CA ARG A 135 10.70 4.82 14.19
C ARG A 135 11.11 6.28 14.04
N VAL A 136 10.57 6.97 13.07
CA VAL A 136 10.87 8.38 12.79
C VAL A 136 10.09 9.28 13.76
N GLU A 137 10.63 9.50 14.95
CA GLU A 137 9.96 10.24 16.02
C GLU A 137 9.71 11.71 15.67
N SER A 138 10.61 12.33 14.90
CA SER A 138 10.49 13.71 14.41
C SER A 138 9.24 13.93 13.57
N TYR A 139 8.84 12.92 12.76
CA TYR A 139 7.63 12.94 11.97
C TYR A 139 6.38 13.06 12.85
N PHE A 140 6.30 12.27 13.91
CA PHE A 140 5.18 12.31 14.84
C PHE A 140 5.19 13.57 15.71
N ALA A 141 6.37 14.03 16.11
CA ALA A 141 6.51 15.29 16.86
C ALA A 141 6.03 16.50 16.06
N ALA A 142 6.17 16.47 14.74
CA ALA A 142 5.65 17.50 13.84
C ALA A 142 4.12 17.41 13.62
N GLY A 143 3.47 16.31 14.03
CA GLY A 143 2.04 16.09 13.87
C GLY A 143 1.63 15.08 12.81
N GLY A 144 2.59 14.38 12.19
CA GLY A 144 2.33 13.31 11.23
C GLY A 144 1.54 12.16 11.85
N ASN A 145 0.54 11.61 11.13
CA ASN A 145 -0.25 10.52 11.65
C ASN A 145 0.33 9.14 11.23
N PRO A 146 -0.06 8.03 11.88
CA PRO A 146 0.52 6.72 11.64
C PRO A 146 0.02 6.02 10.36
N TYR A 147 -0.92 6.60 9.63
CA TYR A 147 -1.58 5.95 8.49
C TYR A 147 -0.89 6.28 7.17
N ILE A 148 0.30 5.70 6.93
CA ILE A 148 1.05 5.97 5.72
C ILE A 148 0.41 5.25 4.52
N SER A 149 0.10 6.00 3.48
CA SER A 149 -0.49 5.48 2.24
C SER A 149 0.54 5.29 1.13
N SER A 150 1.44 6.24 0.95
CA SER A 150 2.43 6.24 -0.12
C SER A 150 3.63 7.11 0.24
N MET A 151 4.76 6.84 -0.39
CA MET A 151 5.98 7.65 -0.25
C MET A 151 6.67 7.83 -1.59
N THR A 152 7.33 8.94 -1.76
CA THR A 152 8.21 9.21 -2.90
C THR A 152 9.31 10.20 -2.52
N GLN A 153 10.37 10.27 -3.32
CA GLN A 153 11.46 11.21 -3.13
C GLN A 153 11.79 11.88 -4.46
N THR A 154 11.84 13.20 -4.46
CA THR A 154 12.16 14.01 -5.64
C THR A 154 13.68 14.08 -5.91
N PRO A 155 14.11 14.54 -7.10
CA PRO A 155 15.54 14.64 -7.45
C PRO A 155 16.39 15.48 -6.51
N ASP A 156 15.82 16.48 -5.85
CA ASP A 156 16.46 17.30 -4.82
C ASP A 156 16.54 16.63 -3.44
N ASN A 157 16.23 15.32 -3.37
CA ASN A 157 16.19 14.51 -2.17
C ASN A 157 15.10 14.87 -1.16
N THR A 158 14.13 15.70 -1.51
CA THR A 158 12.96 15.94 -0.65
C THR A 158 12.13 14.66 -0.56
N LEU A 159 11.99 14.14 0.66
CA LEU A 159 11.15 12.97 0.94
C LEU A 159 9.71 13.42 1.19
N PHE A 160 8.76 12.78 0.51
CA PHE A 160 7.34 13.01 0.70
C PHE A 160 6.66 11.76 1.25
N VAL A 161 5.73 11.98 2.18
CA VAL A 161 4.95 10.94 2.86
C VAL A 161 3.48 11.32 2.80
N ALA A 162 2.68 10.53 2.13
CA ALA A 162 1.23 10.69 2.07
C ALA A 162 0.54 9.87 3.17
N THR A 163 -0.58 10.36 3.66
CA THR A 163 -1.33 9.73 4.73
C THR A 163 -2.79 9.52 4.36
N GLY A 164 -3.40 8.48 4.95
CA GLY A 164 -4.79 8.13 4.82
C GLY A 164 -5.09 7.07 3.78
N SER A 165 -6.22 6.40 3.95
CA SER A 165 -6.75 5.44 3.01
C SER A 165 -8.27 5.46 3.08
N ASN A 166 -8.89 6.04 2.06
CA ASN A 166 -10.35 6.12 2.00
C ASN A 166 -11.00 4.73 1.93
N ASN A 167 -10.33 3.76 1.29
CA ASN A 167 -10.84 2.40 1.16
C ASN A 167 -10.85 1.63 2.48
N GLU A 168 -10.01 2.03 3.43
CA GLU A 168 -9.88 1.39 4.75
C GLU A 168 -10.51 2.22 5.87
N GLY A 169 -11.08 3.37 5.54
CA GLY A 169 -11.67 4.29 6.50
C GLY A 169 -10.65 5.01 7.40
N TRP A 170 -9.38 5.07 7.00
CA TRP A 170 -8.33 5.78 7.72
C TRP A 170 -8.21 7.21 7.21
N ASN A 171 -8.54 8.18 8.05
CA ASN A 171 -8.39 9.58 7.70
C ASN A 171 -6.92 9.99 7.75
N GLY A 172 -6.42 10.48 6.63
CA GLY A 172 -5.11 11.11 6.55
C GLY A 172 -5.17 12.55 7.06
N ASN A 173 -4.00 13.06 7.45
CA ASN A 173 -3.82 14.47 7.81
C ASN A 173 -2.89 15.21 6.83
N GLY A 174 -2.85 14.74 5.59
CA GLY A 174 -2.17 15.42 4.50
C GLY A 174 -0.95 14.69 3.98
N VAL A 175 -0.21 15.39 3.15
CA VAL A 175 1.11 15.00 2.63
C VAL A 175 2.16 15.78 3.38
N TRP A 176 3.13 15.07 3.92
CA TRP A 176 4.25 15.60 4.70
C TRP A 176 5.52 15.53 3.90
N TYR A 177 6.45 16.45 4.14
CA TYR A 177 7.76 16.41 3.49
C TYR A 177 8.90 16.74 4.47
N SER A 178 10.08 16.23 4.12
CA SER A 178 11.34 16.52 4.80
C SER A 178 12.42 16.78 3.75
N THR A 179 13.22 17.83 3.96
CA THR A 179 14.36 18.19 3.11
C THR A 179 15.71 17.83 3.74
N ASP A 180 15.69 17.29 4.95
CA ASP A 180 16.85 17.01 5.80
C ASP A 180 16.88 15.57 6.33
N PHE A 181 16.48 14.63 5.44
CA PHE A 181 16.49 13.20 5.71
C PHE A 181 15.71 12.80 6.97
N GLY A 182 14.52 13.41 7.15
CA GLY A 182 13.62 13.06 8.24
C GLY A 182 13.93 13.72 9.58
N THR A 183 14.85 14.69 9.64
CA THR A 183 15.16 15.43 10.85
C THR A 183 14.04 16.40 11.22
N THR A 184 13.54 17.15 10.23
CA THR A 184 12.38 18.04 10.38
C THR A 184 11.31 17.75 9.34
N TRP A 185 10.05 18.06 9.66
CA TRP A 185 8.90 17.77 8.83
C TRP A 185 7.95 18.96 8.76
N ALA A 186 7.36 19.14 7.58
CA ALA A 186 6.29 20.09 7.36
C ALA A 186 5.19 19.44 6.50
N SER A 187 3.95 19.90 6.67
CA SER A 187 2.82 19.45 5.84
C SER A 187 2.65 20.36 4.62
N ILE A 188 2.23 19.79 3.50
CA ILE A 188 1.83 20.58 2.32
C ILE A 188 0.45 21.19 2.60
N PRO A 189 0.32 22.53 2.54
CA PRO A 189 -0.94 23.20 2.80
C PRO A 189 -2.06 22.75 1.86
N GLY A 190 -3.27 22.58 2.40
CA GLY A 190 -4.46 22.20 1.61
C GLY A 190 -4.53 20.72 1.23
N THR A 191 -3.61 19.89 1.74
CA THR A 191 -3.70 18.44 1.59
C THR A 191 -4.51 17.82 2.75
N SER A 192 -5.23 16.74 2.43
CA SER A 192 -5.95 15.88 3.38
C SER A 192 -5.55 14.44 3.11
N SER A 193 -6.48 13.49 3.17
CA SER A 193 -6.19 12.10 2.76
C SER A 193 -5.71 12.03 1.32
N CYS A 194 -4.58 11.37 1.11
CA CYS A 194 -3.99 11.14 -0.20
C CYS A 194 -3.64 9.66 -0.33
N THR A 195 -4.14 9.03 -1.38
CA THR A 195 -4.00 7.58 -1.56
C THR A 195 -2.64 7.19 -2.12
N GLU A 196 -2.12 7.98 -3.04
CA GLU A 196 -0.87 7.71 -3.73
C GLU A 196 -0.16 8.98 -4.13
N ILE A 197 1.15 8.98 -4.02
CA ILE A 197 2.03 10.05 -4.47
C ILE A 197 3.17 9.48 -5.30
N VAL A 198 3.55 10.20 -6.34
CA VAL A 198 4.68 9.83 -7.21
C VAL A 198 5.49 11.06 -7.58
N SER A 199 6.75 10.82 -7.93
CA SER A 199 7.65 11.82 -8.52
C SER A 199 8.43 11.21 -9.67
N SER A 200 8.95 12.05 -10.54
CA SER A 200 9.85 11.66 -11.64
C SER A 200 11.29 12.04 -11.34
N ASN A 201 12.18 11.76 -12.32
CA ASN A 201 13.54 12.30 -12.30
C ASN A 201 13.66 13.60 -13.13
N ALA A 202 12.55 14.04 -13.75
CA ALA A 202 12.55 15.19 -14.66
C ALA A 202 12.47 16.52 -13.92
N ASP A 203 11.77 16.53 -12.78
CA ASP A 203 11.52 17.73 -12.00
C ASP A 203 11.32 17.40 -10.51
N ASN A 204 11.16 18.43 -9.70
CA ASN A 204 10.94 18.29 -8.24
C ASN A 204 9.45 18.33 -7.85
N TYR A 205 8.54 18.08 -8.78
CA TYR A 205 7.13 17.97 -8.45
C TYR A 205 6.80 16.62 -7.80
N VAL A 206 6.07 16.68 -6.71
CA VAL A 206 5.29 15.53 -6.20
C VAL A 206 3.87 15.62 -6.79
N TRP A 207 3.45 14.54 -7.40
CA TRP A 207 2.09 14.37 -7.92
C TRP A 207 1.28 13.56 -6.93
N MET A 208 0.01 13.93 -6.76
CA MET A 208 -0.83 13.44 -5.67
C MET A 208 -2.20 13.00 -6.18
N ALA A 209 -2.57 11.76 -5.88
CA ALA A 209 -3.91 11.23 -6.06
C ALA A 209 -4.76 11.60 -4.83
N THR A 210 -5.68 12.55 -5.01
CA THR A 210 -6.51 13.08 -3.93
C THR A 210 -8.00 12.86 -4.17
N SER A 211 -8.82 12.96 -3.14
CA SER A 211 -10.28 12.89 -3.25
C SER A 211 -10.89 13.98 -4.13
N THR A 212 -10.15 15.05 -4.40
CA THR A 212 -10.57 16.17 -5.25
C THR A 212 -9.90 16.18 -6.62
N GLY A 213 -9.26 15.07 -7.01
CA GLY A 213 -8.62 14.89 -8.31
C GLY A 213 -7.10 14.82 -8.23
N LEU A 214 -6.46 14.99 -9.38
CA LEU A 214 -5.01 14.95 -9.52
C LEU A 214 -4.41 16.32 -9.22
N LYS A 215 -3.45 16.36 -8.31
CA LYS A 215 -2.75 17.57 -7.90
C LYS A 215 -1.25 17.40 -8.05
N LYS A 216 -0.52 18.50 -8.10
CA LYS A 216 0.95 18.52 -7.98
C LYS A 216 1.43 19.71 -7.16
N TRP A 217 2.58 19.53 -6.56
CA TRP A 217 3.23 20.55 -5.75
C TRP A 217 4.75 20.35 -5.75
N LYS A 218 5.51 21.40 -5.60
CA LYS A 218 6.97 21.36 -5.36
C LYS A 218 7.34 22.30 -4.23
N LEU A 219 8.49 22.09 -3.65
CA LEU A 219 9.01 22.97 -2.59
C LEU A 219 9.05 24.42 -3.06
N GLY A 220 8.48 25.32 -2.26
CA GLY A 220 8.35 26.75 -2.55
C GLY A 220 7.01 27.16 -3.16
N ASP A 221 6.18 26.23 -3.62
CA ASP A 221 4.83 26.56 -4.07
C ASP A 221 3.95 26.95 -2.88
N THR A 222 3.17 28.02 -3.04
CA THR A 222 2.25 28.49 -1.99
C THR A 222 0.91 27.77 -1.98
N ALA A 223 0.56 27.06 -3.05
CA ALA A 223 -0.70 26.34 -3.21
C ALA A 223 -0.52 25.11 -4.09
N LEU A 224 -1.47 24.18 -3.98
CA LEU A 224 -1.57 23.01 -4.83
C LEU A 224 -1.97 23.41 -6.26
N THR A 225 -1.27 22.88 -7.25
CA THR A 225 -1.67 23.02 -8.66
C THR A 225 -2.58 21.84 -9.04
N SER A 226 -3.78 22.15 -9.53
CA SER A 226 -4.67 21.13 -10.10
C SER A 226 -4.20 20.72 -11.48
N VAL A 227 -4.15 19.41 -11.74
CA VAL A 227 -3.88 18.86 -13.07
C VAL A 227 -5.22 18.50 -13.72
N SER A 228 -5.54 19.18 -14.82
CA SER A 228 -6.79 18.94 -15.54
C SER A 228 -6.72 17.63 -16.34
N VAL A 229 -7.72 16.78 -16.16
CA VAL A 229 -7.89 15.55 -16.94
C VAL A 229 -9.28 15.58 -17.59
N THR A 230 -9.31 15.87 -18.87
CA THR A 230 -10.58 16.04 -19.61
C THR A 230 -11.40 14.77 -19.56
N GLY A 231 -12.67 14.88 -19.17
CA GLY A 231 -13.59 13.75 -19.03
C GLY A 231 -13.47 12.97 -17.71
N ALA A 232 -12.48 13.28 -16.88
CA ALA A 232 -12.38 12.70 -15.54
C ALA A 232 -13.37 13.37 -14.58
N ASN A 233 -14.01 12.58 -13.74
CA ASN A 233 -14.92 13.03 -12.69
C ASN A 233 -14.56 12.41 -11.36
N GLY A 234 -14.66 13.19 -10.29
CA GLY A 234 -14.38 12.74 -8.93
C GLY A 234 -12.92 12.74 -8.55
N GLY A 235 -12.60 12.00 -7.48
CA GLY A 235 -11.25 11.87 -6.97
C GLY A 235 -10.35 11.00 -7.83
N CYS A 236 -9.05 11.21 -7.71
CA CYS A 236 -8.02 10.34 -8.25
C CYS A 236 -7.72 9.23 -7.23
N ALA A 237 -7.79 7.97 -7.64
CA ALA A 237 -7.65 6.82 -6.73
C ALA A 237 -6.29 6.13 -6.86
N ALA A 238 -5.73 6.03 -8.07
CA ALA A 238 -4.42 5.46 -8.32
C ALA A 238 -3.63 6.34 -9.30
N LEU A 239 -2.32 6.36 -9.14
CA LEU A 239 -1.42 7.23 -9.89
C LEU A 239 -0.06 6.56 -10.05
N GLN A 240 0.43 6.51 -11.29
CA GLN A 240 1.80 6.11 -11.58
C GLN A 240 2.44 7.02 -12.61
N MET A 241 3.76 7.13 -12.55
CA MET A 241 4.53 7.97 -13.45
C MET A 241 5.80 7.24 -13.89
N SER A 242 6.16 7.42 -15.16
CA SER A 242 7.44 6.93 -15.66
C SER A 242 8.60 7.71 -15.02
N LYS A 243 9.76 7.07 -14.92
CA LYS A 243 10.95 7.66 -14.30
C LYS A 243 11.39 8.96 -14.97
N ASP A 244 11.14 9.13 -16.28
CA ASP A 244 11.43 10.34 -17.05
C ASP A 244 10.29 11.38 -17.00
N GLY A 245 9.21 11.11 -16.28
CA GLY A 245 8.07 12.01 -16.14
C GLY A 245 7.14 12.10 -17.35
N ASN A 246 7.48 11.48 -18.48
CA ASN A 246 6.73 11.64 -19.73
C ASN A 246 5.39 10.91 -19.72
N VAL A 247 5.34 9.72 -19.11
CA VAL A 247 4.12 8.92 -19.02
C VAL A 247 3.52 9.05 -17.63
N VAL A 248 2.26 9.45 -17.58
CA VAL A 248 1.46 9.53 -16.36
C VAL A 248 0.20 8.71 -16.56
N VAL A 249 -0.08 7.81 -15.63
CA VAL A 249 -1.31 7.00 -15.62
C VAL A 249 -2.06 7.28 -14.33
N ALA A 250 -3.34 7.60 -14.44
CA ALA A 250 -4.17 7.93 -13.29
C ALA A 250 -5.57 7.33 -13.42
N SER A 251 -6.16 6.89 -12.31
CA SER A 251 -7.55 6.44 -12.28
C SER A 251 -8.46 7.45 -11.57
N PHE A 252 -9.68 7.59 -12.09
CA PHE A 252 -10.67 8.52 -11.55
C PHE A 252 -12.05 7.86 -11.40
N GLY A 253 -12.78 8.29 -10.37
CA GLY A 253 -14.17 7.91 -10.17
C GLY A 253 -14.38 6.40 -10.14
N ALA A 254 -15.42 5.93 -10.85
CA ALA A 254 -15.74 4.51 -10.97
C ALA A 254 -14.80 3.79 -11.97
N ASN A 255 -13.49 3.85 -11.69
CA ASN A 255 -12.47 3.02 -12.36
C ASN A 255 -12.17 3.39 -13.81
N LYS A 256 -12.15 4.67 -14.09
CA LYS A 256 -11.68 5.16 -15.39
C LYS A 256 -10.17 5.41 -15.35
N THR A 257 -9.49 4.90 -16.36
CA THR A 257 -8.04 5.03 -16.54
C THR A 257 -7.71 6.05 -17.59
N TYR A 258 -6.88 7.01 -17.25
CA TYR A 258 -6.39 8.05 -18.14
C TYR A 258 -4.88 7.97 -18.26
N VAL A 259 -4.40 8.10 -19.48
CA VAL A 259 -2.97 8.05 -19.79
C VAL A 259 -2.53 9.34 -20.46
N SER A 260 -1.47 9.93 -19.95
CA SER A 260 -0.73 11.00 -20.61
C SER A 260 0.61 10.44 -21.08
N THR A 261 1.06 10.84 -22.26
CA THR A 261 2.41 10.55 -22.80
C THR A 261 3.23 11.83 -23.04
N ASN A 262 2.77 12.94 -22.49
CA ASN A 262 3.38 14.26 -22.63
C ASN A 262 3.48 15.00 -21.28
N ALA A 263 3.95 14.29 -20.26
CA ALA A 263 4.20 14.84 -18.92
C ALA A 263 2.94 15.46 -18.26
N GLY A 264 1.76 14.88 -18.52
CA GLY A 264 0.50 15.33 -17.93
C GLY A 264 -0.13 16.56 -18.57
N VAL A 265 0.37 16.99 -19.74
CA VAL A 265 -0.23 18.13 -20.48
C VAL A 265 -1.59 17.76 -21.06
N ALA A 266 -1.74 16.54 -21.58
CA ALA A 266 -3.00 16.01 -22.06
C ALA A 266 -3.15 14.52 -21.65
N PHE A 267 -4.40 14.13 -21.39
CA PHE A 267 -4.75 12.78 -21.00
C PHE A 267 -5.75 12.19 -21.98
N VAL A 268 -5.61 10.89 -22.25
CA VAL A 268 -6.52 10.09 -23.07
C VAL A 268 -7.20 9.05 -22.21
N ASP A 269 -8.52 8.92 -22.30
CA ASP A 269 -9.28 7.84 -21.64
C ASP A 269 -8.87 6.50 -22.27
N LYS A 270 -8.45 5.57 -21.42
CA LYS A 270 -8.01 4.21 -21.77
C LYS A 270 -8.83 3.15 -21.05
N SER A 271 -10.03 3.51 -20.65
CA SER A 271 -11.00 2.61 -20.04
C SER A 271 -11.95 2.04 -21.08
N GLY A 272 -12.29 0.77 -20.95
CA GLY A 272 -13.29 0.15 -21.82
C GLY A 272 -12.95 -1.27 -22.24
N THR A 273 -13.52 -1.70 -23.36
CA THR A 273 -13.38 -3.05 -23.92
C THR A 273 -12.70 -3.07 -25.28
N ALA A 274 -12.27 -1.91 -25.80
CA ALA A 274 -11.58 -1.85 -27.08
C ALA A 274 -10.15 -2.44 -26.94
N ALA A 275 -9.60 -2.89 -28.06
CA ALA A 275 -8.30 -3.58 -28.09
C ALA A 275 -7.12 -2.76 -27.53
N ASN A 276 -7.26 -1.42 -27.48
CA ASN A 276 -6.24 -0.51 -26.94
C ASN A 276 -6.56 0.03 -25.53
N ASP A 277 -7.64 -0.48 -24.91
CA ASP A 277 -8.00 -0.09 -23.55
C ASP A 277 -7.16 -0.88 -22.55
N LEU A 278 -6.79 -0.22 -21.45
CA LEU A 278 -5.94 -0.82 -20.42
C LEU A 278 -6.74 -1.52 -19.33
N VAL A 279 -7.95 -1.03 -19.07
CA VAL A 279 -8.76 -1.49 -17.94
C VAL A 279 -10.21 -1.66 -18.34
N PRO A 280 -10.83 -2.81 -18.07
CA PRO A 280 -12.26 -3.01 -18.26
C PRO A 280 -13.08 -2.05 -17.39
N ASN A 281 -14.23 -1.62 -17.87
CA ASN A 281 -15.18 -0.87 -17.07
C ASN A 281 -15.61 -1.69 -15.83
N GLY A 282 -15.72 -1.05 -14.68
CA GLY A 282 -16.24 -1.67 -13.46
C GLY A 282 -15.20 -2.37 -12.56
N ALA A 283 -13.90 -2.21 -12.81
CA ALA A 283 -12.88 -2.72 -11.91
C ALA A 283 -12.99 -2.08 -10.51
N ALA A 284 -12.97 -2.85 -9.43
CA ALA A 284 -13.15 -2.34 -8.07
C ALA A 284 -11.91 -1.62 -7.52
N ARG A 285 -10.71 -2.03 -7.95
CA ARG A 285 -9.42 -1.44 -7.61
C ARG A 285 -8.47 -1.58 -8.78
N ILE A 286 -7.69 -0.54 -9.01
CA ILE A 286 -6.69 -0.51 -10.07
C ILE A 286 -5.35 -0.15 -9.45
N GLU A 287 -4.31 -0.90 -9.83
CA GLU A 287 -2.91 -0.61 -9.53
C GLU A 287 -2.15 -0.58 -10.85
N TYR A 288 -1.18 0.33 -10.96
CA TYR A 288 -0.41 0.50 -12.18
C TYR A 288 1.06 0.19 -11.96
N ALA A 289 1.69 -0.33 -13.00
CA ALA A 289 3.14 -0.41 -13.10
C ALA A 289 3.58 0.05 -14.49
N ILE A 290 4.61 0.87 -14.55
CA ILE A 290 5.17 1.37 -15.79
C ILE A 290 6.56 0.76 -15.97
N SER A 291 6.77 0.04 -17.10
CA SER A 291 8.07 -0.51 -17.44
C SER A 291 9.09 0.60 -17.71
N PRO A 292 10.28 0.55 -17.11
CA PRO A 292 11.34 1.52 -17.40
C PRO A 292 11.96 1.30 -18.79
N ILE A 293 11.65 0.19 -19.46
CA ILE A 293 12.23 -0.17 -20.76
C ILE A 293 11.43 0.52 -21.85
N LYS A 294 12.05 1.49 -22.53
CA LYS A 294 11.55 1.98 -23.82
C LYS A 294 11.80 0.88 -24.84
N ASN A 295 10.74 0.23 -25.34
CA ASN A 295 10.86 -0.63 -26.51
C ASN A 295 11.24 0.24 -27.71
N SER A 296 12.51 0.28 -28.05
CA SER A 296 13.05 0.96 -29.24
C SER A 296 12.81 0.16 -30.53
N SER A 297 12.15 -0.98 -30.46
CA SER A 297 11.83 -1.79 -31.63
C SER A 297 10.35 -1.69 -31.99
N LYS A 298 9.99 -0.70 -32.83
CA LYS A 298 8.96 -0.94 -33.82
C LYS A 298 9.48 -2.09 -34.69
N ARG A 299 9.01 -3.30 -34.47
CA ARG A 299 9.11 -4.32 -35.50
C ARG A 299 8.13 -3.90 -36.59
N SER A 300 8.72 -3.59 -37.74
CA SER A 300 8.06 -3.43 -39.03
C SER A 300 7.20 -4.63 -39.38
#